data_174d0f7199352e0431d3b4d83d9c4334
#
_entry.id   174d0f7199352e0431d3b4d83d9c4334
#
_cell.length_a   1.000
_cell.length_b   1.000
_cell.length_c   1.000
_cell.angle_alpha   90.00
_cell.angle_beta   90.00
_cell.angle_gamma   90.00
#
_symmetry.space_group_name_H-M   'P 1'
#
loop_
_entity.id
_entity.type
_entity.pdbx_description
1 polymer ?
#
loop_
_entity_poly.entity_id
_entity_poly.type
_entity_poly.pdbx_seq_one_letter_code
_entity_poly.pdbx_strand_id
1 'polypeptide(L)'
;PAGTGCRACRRRSLRRCRAAGWTAPAWRQIEAARRSISRYVKRGGKMWIRVFPDKPITKKPIEVRMGSGKGNVEYWVAQIQPGRMIYEIEGVAEDVAREAFRLAAAKLSVTTTFVTRTVM
;
A
#
# COMPACT_ATOMS: atom_id res chain seq x y z
N PRO A 1 25.66 4.72 -4.30
CA PRO A 1 25.63 5.17 -2.93
C PRO A 1 24.42 4.54 -2.26
N ALA A 2 24.73 3.80 -1.21
CA ALA A 2 23.82 2.94 -0.47
C ALA A 2 22.70 3.77 0.18
N GLY A 3 21.47 3.46 -0.17
CA GLY A 3 20.32 4.00 0.50
C GLY A 3 20.27 3.53 1.94
N THR A 4 20.28 4.46 2.85
CA THR A 4 20.17 4.31 4.29
C THR A 4 18.97 3.45 4.65
N GLY A 5 19.23 2.20 5.05
CA GLY A 5 18.21 1.27 5.51
C GLY A 5 17.54 1.78 6.78
N CYS A 6 16.25 1.97 6.73
CA CYS A 6 15.47 2.27 7.91
C CYS A 6 15.60 1.12 8.91
N ARG A 7 16.12 1.39 10.11
CA ARG A 7 16.38 0.40 11.20
C ARG A 7 15.11 -0.27 11.76
N ALA A 8 13.93 0.09 11.29
CA ALA A 8 12.64 -0.43 11.76
C ALA A 8 12.06 -1.61 10.97
N CYS A 9 12.69 -2.02 9.87
CA CYS A 9 12.16 -3.07 9.01
C CYS A 9 12.64 -4.46 9.39
N ARG A 10 12.07 -5.02 10.45
CA ARG A 10 12.38 -6.40 10.91
C ARG A 10 11.49 -7.50 10.29
N ARG A 11 10.70 -7.23 9.24
CA ARG A 11 9.64 -8.15 8.78
C ARG A 11 9.57 -8.19 7.25
N ARG A 12 9.06 -9.28 6.69
CA ARG A 12 8.87 -9.45 5.25
C ARG A 12 7.78 -8.52 4.74
N SER A 13 8.04 -7.72 3.73
CA SER A 13 7.13 -6.65 3.32
C SER A 13 7.17 -6.37 1.82
N LEU A 14 6.11 -5.80 1.33
CA LEU A 14 6.00 -5.27 -0.02
C LEU A 14 6.63 -3.87 -0.09
N ARG A 15 7.58 -3.71 -0.97
CA ARG A 15 8.25 -2.45 -1.22
C ARG A 15 8.33 -2.16 -2.71
N ARG A 16 8.01 -1.02 -3.06
CA ARG A 16 8.49 -0.09 -4.08
C ARG A 16 7.37 0.65 -4.75
N CYS A 17 7.34 1.94 -4.54
CA CYS A 17 6.70 2.84 -5.47
C CYS A 17 7.76 3.37 -6.42
N ARG A 18 7.70 3.03 -7.68
CA ARG A 18 8.36 3.83 -8.70
C ARG A 18 7.53 5.10 -8.83
N ALA A 19 8.06 6.19 -8.38
CA ALA A 19 7.39 7.45 -8.54
C ALA A 19 8.00 8.25 -9.67
N ALA A 20 7.17 8.53 -10.63
CA ALA A 20 7.02 9.89 -11.09
C ALA A 20 5.68 10.36 -10.49
N GLY A 21 5.72 11.13 -9.42
CA GLY A 21 4.51 11.67 -8.81
C GLY A 21 4.01 10.92 -7.56
N TRP A 22 3.25 11.61 -6.78
CA TRP A 22 2.59 11.12 -5.57
C TRP A 22 1.48 10.15 -5.96
N THR A 23 1.64 8.88 -5.67
CA THR A 23 0.61 7.89 -5.87
C THR A 23 -0.18 7.69 -4.59
N ALA A 24 -1.49 7.70 -4.70
CA ALA A 24 -2.37 7.69 -3.55
C ALA A 24 -3.43 6.58 -3.73
N PRO A 25 -3.17 5.35 -3.26
CA PRO A 25 -4.18 4.30 -3.29
C PRO A 25 -5.34 4.66 -2.38
N ALA A 26 -6.55 4.46 -2.90
CA ALA A 26 -7.78 4.61 -2.15
C ALA A 26 -7.90 3.49 -1.10
N TRP A 27 -8.64 3.75 -0.02
CA TRP A 27 -8.87 2.77 1.04
C TRP A 27 -9.41 1.42 0.53
N ARG A 28 -10.24 1.44 -0.53
CA ARG A 28 -10.78 0.23 -1.18
C ARG A 28 -9.70 -0.65 -1.78
N GLN A 29 -8.67 -0.06 -2.38
CA GLN A 29 -7.53 -0.79 -2.94
C GLN A 29 -6.67 -1.41 -1.84
N ILE A 30 -6.44 -0.68 -0.75
CA ILE A 30 -5.73 -1.17 0.43
C ILE A 30 -6.46 -2.38 1.01
N GLU A 31 -7.77 -2.29 1.20
CA GLU A 31 -8.55 -3.40 1.73
C GLU A 31 -8.62 -4.60 0.76
N ALA A 32 -8.75 -4.37 -0.54
CA ALA A 32 -8.74 -5.43 -1.54
C ALA A 32 -7.40 -6.20 -1.55
N ALA A 33 -6.29 -5.49 -1.45
CA ALA A 33 -4.97 -6.11 -1.34
C ALA A 33 -4.82 -6.91 -0.03
N ARG A 34 -5.25 -6.35 1.10
CA ARG A 34 -5.27 -7.06 2.39
C ARG A 34 -6.04 -8.38 2.31
N ARG A 35 -7.25 -8.34 1.76
CA ARG A 35 -8.09 -9.53 1.58
C ARG A 35 -7.45 -10.59 0.69
N SER A 36 -6.77 -10.15 -0.38
CA SER A 36 -6.05 -11.03 -1.29
C SER A 36 -4.93 -11.78 -0.58
N ILE A 37 -4.10 -11.07 0.21
CA ILE A 37 -3.03 -11.68 1.00
C ILE A 37 -3.60 -12.68 2.01
N SER A 38 -4.57 -12.25 2.82
CA SER A 38 -5.16 -13.07 3.88
C SER A 38 -5.82 -14.35 3.33
N ARG A 39 -6.47 -14.28 2.17
CA ARG A 39 -7.07 -15.42 1.51
C ARG A 39 -6.03 -16.42 1.04
N TYR A 40 -4.95 -15.96 0.42
CA TYR A 40 -3.90 -16.82 -0.09
C TYR A 40 -3.13 -17.53 1.04
N VAL A 41 -2.82 -16.82 2.11
CA VAL A 41 -2.12 -17.33 3.29
C VAL A 41 -3.04 -18.18 4.20
N LYS A 42 -4.34 -18.30 3.86
CA LYS A 42 -5.34 -19.05 4.66
C LYS A 42 -5.41 -18.56 6.12
N ARG A 43 -5.25 -17.26 6.33
CA ARG A 43 -5.20 -16.60 7.65
C ARG A 43 -4.02 -17.05 8.54
N GLY A 44 -3.01 -17.73 7.99
CA GLY A 44 -1.78 -18.05 8.70
C GLY A 44 -0.90 -16.82 8.89
N GLY A 45 -0.09 -16.81 9.95
CA GLY A 45 0.81 -15.70 10.25
C GLY A 45 0.12 -14.41 10.71
N LYS A 46 0.93 -13.39 10.92
CA LYS A 46 0.47 -12.05 11.29
C LYS A 46 0.74 -11.07 10.15
N MET A 47 -0.25 -10.23 9.84
CA MET A 47 -0.14 -9.21 8.80
C MET A 47 -0.42 -7.83 9.37
N TRP A 48 0.36 -6.84 8.95
CA TRP A 48 0.19 -5.45 9.33
C TRP A 48 0.08 -4.56 8.10
N ILE A 49 -0.87 -3.64 8.17
CA ILE A 49 -1.00 -2.54 7.21
C ILE A 49 -0.21 -1.37 7.77
N ARG A 50 0.73 -0.83 6.97
CA ARG A 50 1.60 0.28 7.38
C ARG A 50 1.20 1.63 6.80
N VAL A 51 0.11 1.66 6.06
CA VAL A 51 -0.43 2.87 5.45
C VAL A 51 -1.87 3.06 5.89
N PHE A 52 -2.24 4.32 6.11
CA PHE A 52 -3.59 4.71 6.47
C PHE A 52 -4.07 5.83 5.54
N PRO A 53 -5.31 5.78 5.03
CA PRO A 53 -5.88 6.82 4.20
C PRO A 53 -6.32 8.01 5.06
N ASP A 54 -5.46 9.00 5.17
CA ASP A 54 -5.64 10.21 5.97
C ASP A 54 -6.00 11.45 5.15
N LYS A 55 -5.76 11.41 3.82
CA LYS A 55 -6.01 12.55 2.95
C LYS A 55 -7.40 12.49 2.32
N PRO A 56 -8.28 13.46 2.62
CA PRO A 56 -9.57 13.58 1.96
C PRO A 56 -9.40 14.13 0.54
N ILE A 57 -10.05 13.49 -0.43
CA ILE A 57 -10.14 13.97 -1.80
C ILE A 57 -11.53 14.52 -2.04
N THR A 58 -11.58 15.77 -2.47
CA THR A 58 -12.83 16.47 -2.77
C THR A 58 -13.07 16.49 -4.27
N LYS A 59 -14.32 16.38 -4.66
CA LYS A 59 -14.73 16.47 -6.06
C LYS A 59 -16.03 17.27 -6.16
N LYS A 60 -16.12 18.13 -7.16
CA LYS A 60 -17.38 18.78 -7.51
C LYS A 60 -18.17 17.94 -8.52
N PRO A 61 -19.49 17.94 -8.50
CA PRO A 61 -20.30 17.34 -9.55
C PRO A 61 -19.95 17.93 -10.92
N ILE A 62 -20.06 17.12 -11.97
CA ILE A 62 -19.66 17.51 -13.34
C ILE A 62 -20.46 18.73 -13.85
N GLU A 63 -21.72 18.85 -13.44
CA GLU A 63 -22.67 19.87 -13.91
C GLU A 63 -22.57 21.20 -13.16
N VAL A 64 -21.70 21.31 -12.14
CA VAL A 64 -21.52 22.52 -11.34
C VAL A 64 -20.49 23.44 -11.97
N ARG A 65 -20.85 24.74 -12.09
CA ARG A 65 -19.94 25.76 -12.59
C ARG A 65 -18.73 25.93 -11.68
N MET A 66 -17.63 26.46 -12.24
CA MET A 66 -16.42 26.81 -11.48
C MET A 66 -16.71 27.92 -10.47
N GLY A 67 -16.03 27.89 -9.33
CA GLY A 67 -16.23 28.88 -8.24
C GLY A 67 -17.11 28.36 -7.11
N SER A 68 -17.57 29.23 -6.24
CA SER A 68 -18.43 28.95 -5.07
C SER A 68 -17.88 27.94 -4.07
N GLY A 69 -16.56 27.95 -3.87
CA GLY A 69 -15.89 27.18 -2.83
C GLY A 69 -15.46 25.77 -3.22
N LYS A 70 -14.92 25.04 -2.25
CA LYS A 70 -14.40 23.67 -2.38
C LYS A 70 -15.55 22.64 -2.38
N GLY A 71 -15.43 21.59 -3.20
CA GLY A 71 -16.39 20.48 -3.23
C GLY A 71 -16.38 19.64 -1.96
N ASN A 72 -17.38 18.79 -1.82
CA ASN A 72 -17.47 17.86 -0.70
C ASN A 72 -16.43 16.73 -0.80
N VAL A 73 -16.07 16.14 0.34
CA VAL A 73 -15.18 14.97 0.40
C VAL A 73 -15.89 13.76 -0.21
N GLU A 74 -15.26 13.13 -1.19
CA GLU A 74 -15.80 11.96 -1.88
C GLU A 74 -15.15 10.67 -1.39
N TYR A 75 -13.83 10.66 -1.23
CA TYR A 75 -13.10 9.48 -0.77
C TYR A 75 -11.78 9.86 -0.09
N TRP A 76 -11.21 8.89 0.61
CA TRP A 76 -9.96 9.04 1.34
C TRP A 76 -8.85 8.24 0.67
N VAL A 77 -7.64 8.80 0.64
CA VAL A 77 -6.45 8.18 0.05
C VAL A 77 -5.26 8.25 1.00
N ALA A 78 -4.37 7.28 0.88
CA ALA A 78 -3.09 7.28 1.57
C ALA A 78 -2.01 7.86 0.66
N GLN A 79 -1.31 8.88 1.11
CA GLN A 79 -0.14 9.39 0.38
C GLN A 79 1.05 8.46 0.60
N ILE A 80 1.56 7.89 -0.49
CA ILE A 80 2.68 6.97 -0.45
C ILE A 80 3.87 7.57 -1.19
N GLN A 81 4.98 7.72 -0.46
CA GLN A 81 6.26 8.09 -1.02
C GLN A 81 7.03 6.84 -1.48
N PRO A 82 7.95 6.97 -2.45
CA PRO A 82 8.83 5.88 -2.85
C PRO A 82 9.60 5.32 -1.66
N GLY A 83 9.68 3.99 -1.59
CA GLY A 83 10.36 3.30 -0.50
C GLY A 83 9.54 3.09 0.77
N ARG A 84 8.30 3.55 0.83
CA ARG A 84 7.42 3.29 1.98
C ARG A 84 6.92 1.85 2.00
N MET A 85 6.91 1.25 3.18
CA MET A 85 6.30 -0.06 3.42
C MET A 85 4.79 0.07 3.41
N ILE A 86 4.10 -0.82 2.68
CA ILE A 86 2.63 -0.84 2.59
C ILE A 86 2.08 -1.95 3.48
N TYR A 87 2.61 -3.17 3.33
CA TYR A 87 2.23 -4.34 4.12
C TYR A 87 3.45 -5.03 4.69
N GLU A 88 3.28 -5.66 5.83
CA GLU A 88 4.26 -6.56 6.44
C GLU A 88 3.56 -7.86 6.81
N ILE A 89 4.27 -8.99 6.64
CA ILE A 89 3.79 -10.30 7.04
C ILE A 89 4.89 -11.06 7.80
N GLU A 90 4.48 -11.85 8.76
CA GLU A 90 5.36 -12.67 9.59
C GLU A 90 4.72 -14.03 9.84
N GLY A 91 5.55 -15.06 10.03
CA GLY A 91 5.09 -16.42 10.32
C GLY A 91 4.64 -17.22 9.11
N VAL A 92 5.09 -16.84 7.91
CA VAL A 92 4.76 -17.52 6.65
C VAL A 92 6.06 -17.83 5.89
N ALA A 93 6.09 -18.96 5.16
CA ALA A 93 7.20 -19.30 4.27
C ALA A 93 7.37 -18.22 3.20
N GLU A 94 8.62 -18.00 2.77
CA GLU A 94 8.95 -16.91 1.85
C GLU A 94 8.25 -17.04 0.50
N ASP A 95 8.22 -18.26 -0.05
CA ASP A 95 7.61 -18.51 -1.36
C ASP A 95 6.11 -18.21 -1.35
N VAL A 96 5.42 -18.64 -0.29
CA VAL A 96 3.99 -18.35 -0.08
C VAL A 96 3.75 -16.85 0.10
N ALA A 97 4.62 -16.18 0.86
CA ALA A 97 4.52 -14.74 1.06
C ALA A 97 4.76 -13.97 -0.24
N ARG A 98 5.74 -14.38 -1.04
CA ARG A 98 6.07 -13.77 -2.34
C ARG A 98 4.88 -13.83 -3.30
N GLU A 99 4.25 -14.99 -3.40
CA GLU A 99 3.09 -15.16 -4.27
C GLU A 99 1.85 -14.40 -3.75
N ALA A 100 1.60 -14.43 -2.44
CA ALA A 100 0.53 -13.64 -1.83
C ALA A 100 0.67 -12.14 -2.14
N PHE A 101 1.89 -11.63 -2.05
CA PHE A 101 2.15 -10.22 -2.35
C PHE A 101 2.10 -9.90 -3.85
N ARG A 102 2.44 -10.85 -4.73
CA ARG A 102 2.26 -10.69 -6.17
C ARG A 102 0.77 -10.50 -6.53
N LEU A 103 -0.09 -11.32 -5.94
CA LEU A 103 -1.54 -11.19 -6.13
C LEU A 103 -2.10 -9.88 -5.55
N ALA A 104 -1.57 -9.43 -4.43
CA ALA A 104 -1.96 -8.16 -3.81
C ALA A 104 -1.50 -6.95 -4.64
N ALA A 105 -0.33 -7.01 -5.23
CA ALA A 105 0.22 -5.95 -6.09
C ALA A 105 -0.72 -5.62 -7.26
N ALA A 106 -1.37 -6.62 -7.83
CA ALA A 106 -2.35 -6.44 -8.90
C ALA A 106 -3.62 -5.66 -8.47
N LYS A 107 -3.86 -5.48 -7.18
CA LYS A 107 -5.00 -4.71 -6.63
C LYS A 107 -4.64 -3.27 -6.28
N LEU A 108 -3.37 -2.92 -6.37
CA LEU A 108 -2.88 -1.59 -6.07
C LEU A 108 -2.62 -0.80 -7.35
N SER A 109 -2.87 0.50 -7.32
CA SER A 109 -2.57 1.43 -8.41
C SER A 109 -1.09 1.81 -8.50
N VAL A 110 -0.26 1.25 -7.63
CA VAL A 110 1.16 1.56 -7.51
C VAL A 110 2.01 0.32 -7.80
N THR A 111 3.15 0.50 -8.45
CA THR A 111 4.14 -0.57 -8.60
C THR A 111 4.79 -0.89 -7.27
N THR A 112 4.78 -2.16 -6.90
CA THR A 112 5.32 -2.63 -5.62
C THR A 112 6.33 -3.74 -5.84
N THR A 113 7.30 -3.88 -4.93
CA THR A 113 8.32 -4.91 -4.95
C THR A 113 8.34 -5.64 -3.61
N PHE A 114 8.54 -6.95 -3.65
CA PHE A 114 8.72 -7.77 -2.45
C PHE A 114 10.13 -7.61 -1.91
N VAL A 115 10.25 -7.41 -0.61
CA VAL A 115 11.53 -7.28 0.08
C VAL A 115 11.53 -8.17 1.31
N THR A 116 12.54 -9.01 1.45
CA THR A 116 12.79 -9.79 2.66
C THR A 116 13.70 -9.02 3.61
N ARG A 117 13.51 -9.21 4.89
CA ARG A 117 14.45 -8.72 5.90
C ARG A 117 15.66 -9.62 5.92
N THR A 118 16.82 -9.10 5.58
CA THR A 118 18.10 -9.75 5.84
C THR A 118 18.49 -9.46 7.28
N VAL A 119 18.62 -10.49 8.09
CA VAL A 119 19.27 -10.40 9.42
C VAL A 119 20.76 -10.60 9.15
N MET A 120 21.55 -9.55 9.33
CA MET A 120 22.99 -9.66 9.44
C MET A 120 23.34 -10.11 10.85
#